data_4b319f093d03f136bd14984db9782c5a
#
_entry.id   4b319f093d03f136bd14984db9782c5a
#
_cell.length_a   1.000
_cell.length_b   1.000
_cell.length_c   1.000
_cell.angle_alpha   90.00
_cell.angle_beta   90.00
_cell.angle_gamma   90.00
#
_symmetry.space_group_name_H-M   'P 1'
#
loop_
_entity.id
_entity.type
_entity.pdbx_description
1 polymer ?
#
loop_
_entity_poly.entity_id
_entity_poly.type
_entity_poly.pdbx_seq_one_letter_code
_entity_poly.pdbx_strand_id
1 'polypeptide(L)'
;MSLLFDSSAILNLSHEGKTETFIDHATTPLAQYEIGNAVWKKVNLTHEMTQGAGKQYLTKVLDTLRYMGEVKIENAEAILEIAHKERLSYYDASYIQAAIASASTLVTDDIRLRRVAAKYIETTDSQHTQPQ
;
A
#
# COMPACT_ATOMS: atom_id res chain seq x y z
N MET A 1 -8.93 10.53 -12.31
CA MET A 1 -7.58 9.98 -12.13
C MET A 1 -7.62 8.82 -11.16
N SER A 2 -7.07 7.68 -11.56
CA SER A 2 -7.03 6.49 -10.70
C SER A 2 -5.85 6.56 -9.76
N LEU A 3 -6.08 6.24 -8.50
CA LEU A 3 -5.03 6.16 -7.47
C LEU A 3 -4.97 4.75 -6.94
N LEU A 4 -3.75 4.23 -6.81
CA LEU A 4 -3.47 2.94 -6.21
C LEU A 4 -2.63 3.17 -4.96
N PHE A 5 -3.15 2.78 -3.81
CA PHE A 5 -2.48 3.00 -2.52
C PHE A 5 -1.76 1.73 -2.10
N ASP A 6 -0.51 1.88 -1.67
CA ASP A 6 0.20 0.76 -1.05
C ASP A 6 -0.11 0.72 0.46
N SER A 7 0.41 -0.30 1.13
CA SER A 7 0.16 -0.49 2.56
C SER A 7 0.69 0.66 3.42
N SER A 8 1.82 1.26 3.05
CA SER A 8 2.42 2.34 3.83
C SER A 8 1.52 3.58 3.87
N ALA A 9 0.98 3.95 2.71
CA ALA A 9 0.09 5.11 2.61
C ALA A 9 -1.23 4.86 3.33
N ILE A 10 -1.79 3.66 3.19
CA ILE A 10 -3.03 3.28 3.89
C ILE A 10 -2.84 3.35 5.40
N LEU A 11 -1.75 2.79 5.91
CA LEU A 11 -1.47 2.80 7.36
C LEU A 11 -1.30 4.21 7.90
N ASN A 12 -0.53 5.05 7.22
CA ASN A 12 -0.31 6.42 7.67
C ASN A 12 -1.61 7.23 7.68
N LEU A 13 -2.41 7.12 6.62
CA LEU A 13 -3.70 7.80 6.55
C LEU A 13 -4.68 7.27 7.58
N SER A 14 -4.71 5.97 7.81
CA SER A 14 -5.55 5.37 8.85
C SER A 14 -5.14 5.88 10.24
N HIS A 15 -3.85 5.95 10.50
CA HIS A 15 -3.33 6.46 11.77
C HIS A 15 -3.71 7.94 11.99
N GLU A 16 -3.75 8.72 10.93
CA GLU A 16 -4.13 10.13 10.98
C GLU A 16 -5.64 10.36 10.98
N GLY A 17 -6.44 9.29 10.89
CA GLY A 17 -7.89 9.40 10.82
C GLY A 17 -8.41 9.93 9.50
N LYS A 18 -7.67 9.73 8.40
CA LYS A 18 -7.98 10.27 7.07
C LYS A 18 -8.36 9.17 6.09
N THR A 19 -9.22 8.25 6.50
CA THR A 19 -9.62 7.12 5.65
C THR A 19 -10.36 7.55 4.39
N GLU A 20 -11.03 8.69 4.41
CA GLU A 20 -11.73 9.23 3.25
C GLU A 20 -10.78 9.53 2.07
N THR A 21 -9.49 9.66 2.34
CA THR A 21 -8.50 9.92 1.30
C THR A 21 -8.32 8.72 0.38
N PHE A 22 -8.42 7.50 0.91
CA PHE A 22 -8.11 6.31 0.11
C PHE A 22 -9.31 5.38 -0.15
N ILE A 23 -10.39 5.50 0.64
CA ILE A 23 -11.44 4.49 0.67
C ILE A 23 -12.17 4.30 -0.67
N ASP A 24 -12.24 5.33 -1.50
CA ASP A 24 -12.88 5.27 -2.82
C ASP A 24 -11.92 4.91 -3.95
N HIS A 25 -10.68 4.60 -3.62
CA HIS A 25 -9.64 4.26 -4.58
C HIS A 25 -9.30 2.78 -4.51
N ALA A 26 -8.13 2.39 -5.02
CA ALA A 26 -7.76 0.99 -5.15
C ALA A 26 -6.50 0.64 -4.37
N THR A 27 -6.35 -0.63 -4.09
CA THR A 27 -5.13 -1.24 -3.56
C THR A 27 -4.96 -2.63 -4.17
N THR A 28 -4.01 -3.41 -3.69
CA THR A 28 -3.79 -4.78 -4.16
C THR A 28 -4.07 -5.77 -3.03
N PRO A 29 -4.25 -7.07 -3.36
CA PRO A 29 -4.43 -8.11 -2.34
C PRO A 29 -3.28 -8.20 -1.34
N LEU A 30 -2.09 -7.75 -1.73
CA LEU A 30 -0.92 -7.79 -0.86
C LEU A 30 -1.06 -6.86 0.35
N ALA A 31 -1.79 -5.75 0.19
CA ALA A 31 -1.87 -4.72 1.23
C ALA A 31 -2.35 -5.29 2.58
N GLN A 32 -3.34 -6.17 2.58
CA GLN A 32 -3.85 -6.74 3.82
C GLN A 32 -2.78 -7.52 4.60
N TYR A 33 -1.91 -8.23 3.89
CA TYR A 33 -0.84 -9.01 4.52
C TYR A 33 0.25 -8.09 5.07
N GLU A 34 0.60 -7.08 4.33
CA GLU A 34 1.60 -6.11 4.77
C GLU A 34 1.12 -5.29 5.96
N ILE A 35 -0.15 -4.91 5.95
CA ILE A 35 -0.78 -4.21 7.09
C ILE A 35 -0.76 -5.11 8.32
N GLY A 36 -1.16 -6.37 8.17
CA GLY A 36 -1.11 -7.33 9.26
C GLY A 36 0.29 -7.49 9.82
N ASN A 37 1.28 -7.59 8.95
CA ASN A 37 2.67 -7.71 9.38
C ASN A 37 3.17 -6.45 10.09
N ALA A 38 2.76 -5.27 9.65
CA ALA A 38 3.12 -4.02 10.32
C ALA A 38 2.54 -3.95 11.73
N VAL A 39 1.30 -4.39 11.91
CA VAL A 39 0.69 -4.46 13.25
C VAL A 39 1.42 -5.49 14.11
N TRP A 40 1.76 -6.65 13.53
CA TRP A 40 2.54 -7.66 14.24
C TRP A 40 3.86 -7.08 14.79
N LYS A 41 4.57 -6.30 13.98
CA LYS A 41 5.80 -5.65 14.43
C LYS A 41 5.56 -4.70 15.59
N LYS A 42 4.48 -3.93 15.54
CA LYS A 42 4.15 -2.99 16.62
C LYS A 42 3.80 -3.68 17.94
N VAL A 43 3.23 -4.86 17.87
CA VAL A 43 2.90 -5.64 19.06
C VAL A 43 4.12 -6.40 19.58
N ASN A 44 4.85 -7.07 18.69
CA ASN A 44 5.84 -8.07 19.08
C ASN A 44 7.29 -7.61 19.04
N LEU A 45 7.61 -6.59 18.27
CA LEU A 45 8.98 -6.10 18.14
C LEU A 45 9.20 -4.75 18.83
N THR A 46 8.37 -3.76 18.53
CA THR A 46 8.54 -2.42 19.10
C THR A 46 7.69 -2.18 20.35
N HIS A 47 6.74 -3.07 20.60
CA HIS A 47 5.84 -3.00 21.76
C HIS A 47 5.08 -1.67 21.89
N GLU A 48 4.75 -1.09 20.74
CA GLU A 48 3.95 0.15 20.69
C GLU A 48 2.47 -0.11 20.95
N MET A 49 2.04 -1.35 20.85
CA MET A 49 0.65 -1.78 21.06
C MET A 49 0.60 -3.05 21.88
N THR A 50 -0.45 -3.20 22.68
CA THR A 50 -0.78 -4.51 23.27
C THR A 50 -1.38 -5.40 22.19
N GLN A 51 -1.40 -6.70 22.44
CA GLN A 51 -2.02 -7.65 21.50
C GLN A 51 -3.50 -7.34 21.27
N GLY A 52 -4.23 -6.98 22.33
CA GLY A 52 -5.64 -6.62 22.20
C GLY A 52 -5.86 -5.37 21.37
N ALA A 53 -5.06 -4.33 21.60
CA ALA A 53 -5.13 -3.10 20.80
C ALA A 53 -4.75 -3.37 19.34
N GLY A 54 -3.76 -4.23 19.12
CA GLY A 54 -3.35 -4.62 17.77
C GLY A 54 -4.46 -5.30 16.99
N LYS A 55 -5.19 -6.22 17.64
CA LYS A 55 -6.32 -6.91 17.02
C LYS A 55 -7.42 -5.94 16.62
N GLN A 56 -7.76 -5.01 17.52
CA GLN A 56 -8.80 -4.00 17.24
C GLN A 56 -8.38 -3.07 16.09
N TYR A 57 -7.14 -2.61 16.12
CA TYR A 57 -6.61 -1.73 15.08
C TYR A 57 -6.61 -2.43 13.71
N LEU A 58 -6.10 -3.67 13.67
CA LEU A 58 -6.06 -4.44 12.43
C LEU A 58 -7.45 -4.65 11.84
N THR A 59 -8.42 -5.06 12.67
CA THR A 59 -9.80 -5.26 12.21
C THR A 59 -10.35 -3.98 11.61
N LYS A 60 -10.12 -2.85 12.29
CA LYS A 60 -10.62 -1.54 11.85
C LYS A 60 -10.04 -1.14 10.49
N VAL A 61 -8.72 -1.29 10.32
CA VAL A 61 -8.06 -0.96 9.05
C VAL A 61 -8.52 -1.89 7.94
N LEU A 62 -8.57 -3.19 8.19
CA LEU A 62 -9.00 -4.16 7.17
C LEU A 62 -10.45 -3.96 6.76
N ASP A 63 -11.31 -3.49 7.66
CA ASP A 63 -12.69 -3.14 7.31
C ASP A 63 -12.74 -2.04 6.25
N THR A 64 -11.84 -1.07 6.31
CA THR A 64 -11.80 0.00 5.30
C THR A 64 -11.39 -0.52 3.93
N LEU A 65 -10.53 -1.53 3.88
CA LEU A 65 -10.09 -2.12 2.60
C LEU A 65 -11.25 -2.74 1.83
N ARG A 66 -12.30 -3.17 2.52
CA ARG A 66 -13.47 -3.79 1.87
C ARG A 66 -14.22 -2.81 0.96
N TYR A 67 -14.05 -1.52 1.16
CA TYR A 67 -14.67 -0.50 0.32
C TYR A 67 -13.80 -0.05 -0.83
N MET A 68 -12.54 -0.49 -0.87
CA MET A 68 -11.59 -0.13 -1.93
C MET A 68 -11.73 -1.09 -3.12
N GLY A 69 -11.41 -0.59 -4.30
CA GLY A 69 -11.21 -1.45 -5.46
C GLY A 69 -9.96 -2.28 -5.26
N GLU A 70 -9.93 -3.46 -5.85
CA GLU A 70 -8.79 -4.35 -5.76
C GLU A 70 -8.20 -4.58 -7.15
N VAL A 71 -6.92 -4.24 -7.32
CA VAL A 71 -6.19 -4.53 -8.55
C VAL A 71 -5.45 -5.84 -8.34
N LYS A 72 -5.83 -6.86 -9.11
CA LYS A 72 -5.23 -8.19 -8.99
C LYS A 72 -3.77 -8.18 -9.42
N ILE A 73 -2.99 -9.04 -8.79
CA ILE A 73 -1.62 -9.25 -9.18
C ILE A 73 -1.60 -10.18 -10.38
N GLU A 74 -1.28 -9.62 -11.54
CA GLU A 74 -1.18 -10.37 -12.80
C GLU A 74 0.21 -10.15 -13.39
N ASN A 75 0.58 -10.94 -14.38
CA ASN A 75 1.86 -10.82 -15.09
C ASN A 75 3.07 -10.95 -14.17
N ALA A 76 3.19 -12.12 -13.55
CA ALA A 76 4.28 -12.41 -12.61
C ALA A 76 5.67 -12.21 -13.23
N GLU A 77 5.82 -12.49 -14.52
CA GLU A 77 7.11 -12.30 -15.20
C GLU A 77 7.51 -10.83 -15.22
N ALA A 78 6.58 -9.93 -15.52
CA ALA A 78 6.88 -8.49 -15.51
C ALA A 78 7.24 -8.01 -14.11
N ILE A 79 6.56 -8.51 -13.08
CA ILE A 79 6.89 -8.17 -11.69
C ILE A 79 8.31 -8.62 -11.37
N LEU A 80 8.67 -9.83 -11.74
CA LEU A 80 9.99 -10.38 -11.48
C LEU A 80 11.09 -9.58 -12.21
N GLU A 81 10.81 -9.15 -13.45
CA GLU A 81 11.74 -8.31 -14.20
C GLU A 81 12.00 -6.97 -13.51
N ILE A 82 10.94 -6.31 -13.05
CA ILE A 82 11.08 -5.04 -12.32
C ILE A 82 11.87 -5.26 -11.03
N ALA A 83 11.52 -6.30 -10.27
CA ALA A 83 12.19 -6.62 -9.02
C ALA A 83 13.69 -6.86 -9.24
N HIS A 84 14.03 -7.63 -10.26
CA HIS A 84 15.42 -7.93 -10.60
C HIS A 84 16.18 -6.68 -11.05
N LYS A 85 15.62 -5.95 -11.98
CA LYS A 85 16.25 -4.76 -12.56
C LYS A 85 16.47 -3.67 -11.53
N GLU A 86 15.47 -3.43 -10.69
CA GLU A 86 15.50 -2.31 -9.73
C GLU A 86 15.99 -2.72 -8.35
N ARG A 87 16.28 -4.00 -8.15
CA ARG A 87 16.70 -4.54 -6.84
C ARG A 87 15.66 -4.26 -5.76
N LEU A 88 14.41 -4.42 -6.11
CA LEU A 88 13.29 -4.36 -5.19
C LEU A 88 12.85 -5.77 -4.82
N SER A 89 12.13 -5.88 -3.71
CA SER A 89 11.41 -7.11 -3.42
C SER A 89 10.34 -7.34 -4.48
N TYR A 90 9.95 -8.60 -4.66
CA TYR A 90 8.82 -8.94 -5.53
C TYR A 90 7.55 -8.21 -5.06
N TYR A 91 7.39 -8.05 -3.75
CA TYR A 91 6.26 -7.34 -3.15
C TYR A 91 6.20 -5.89 -3.61
N ASP A 92 7.30 -5.15 -3.48
CA ASP A 92 7.35 -3.74 -3.90
C ASP A 92 7.16 -3.61 -5.42
N ALA A 93 7.80 -4.49 -6.18
CA ALA A 93 7.64 -4.50 -7.64
C ALA A 93 6.20 -4.80 -8.06
N SER A 94 5.47 -5.59 -7.28
CA SER A 94 4.06 -5.89 -7.59
C SER A 94 3.18 -4.64 -7.52
N TYR A 95 3.45 -3.71 -6.64
CA TYR A 95 2.72 -2.44 -6.61
C TYR A 95 2.97 -1.62 -7.87
N ILE A 96 4.23 -1.58 -8.34
CA ILE A 96 4.56 -0.86 -9.57
C ILE A 96 3.80 -1.48 -10.75
N GLN A 97 3.85 -2.80 -10.88
CA GLN A 97 3.16 -3.49 -11.97
C GLN A 97 1.65 -3.30 -11.89
N ALA A 98 1.07 -3.34 -10.71
CA ALA A 98 -0.36 -3.10 -10.53
C ALA A 98 -0.75 -1.69 -10.97
N ALA A 99 0.07 -0.69 -10.64
CA ALA A 99 -0.18 0.68 -11.08
C ALA A 99 -0.06 0.84 -12.59
N ILE A 100 0.91 0.17 -13.22
CA ILE A 100 1.06 0.16 -14.68
C ILE A 100 -0.20 -0.46 -15.31
N ALA A 101 -0.59 -1.64 -14.84
CA ALA A 101 -1.70 -2.39 -15.43
C ALA A 101 -3.04 -1.65 -15.30
N SER A 102 -3.23 -0.92 -14.22
CA SER A 102 -4.47 -0.17 -13.97
C SER A 102 -4.40 1.29 -14.41
N ALA A 103 -3.30 1.71 -15.01
CA ALA A 103 -3.05 3.10 -15.42
C ALA A 103 -3.30 4.08 -14.27
N SER A 104 -2.78 3.73 -13.09
CA SER A 104 -2.98 4.50 -11.86
C SER A 104 -1.72 5.25 -11.44
N THR A 105 -1.92 6.31 -10.67
CA THR A 105 -0.84 6.93 -9.90
C THR A 105 -0.61 6.07 -8.66
N LEU A 106 0.63 5.73 -8.36
CA LEU A 106 0.96 4.99 -7.14
C LEU A 106 1.13 5.96 -5.98
N VAL A 107 0.37 5.73 -4.91
CA VAL A 107 0.48 6.50 -3.66
C VAL A 107 1.23 5.64 -2.65
N THR A 108 2.43 6.05 -2.32
CA THR A 108 3.29 5.33 -1.37
C THR A 108 4.08 6.31 -0.51
N ASP A 109 4.23 5.99 0.77
CA ASP A 109 5.07 6.75 1.68
C ASP A 109 6.47 6.16 1.82
N ASP A 110 6.73 5.03 1.16
CA ASP A 110 8.07 4.46 1.07
C ASP A 110 8.88 5.26 0.05
N ILE A 111 9.85 6.01 0.55
CA ILE A 111 10.65 6.92 -0.29
C ILE A 111 11.40 6.17 -1.39
N ARG A 112 11.96 5.01 -1.06
CA ARG A 112 12.71 4.21 -2.04
C ARG A 112 11.79 3.68 -3.13
N LEU A 113 10.65 3.12 -2.75
CA LEU A 113 9.68 2.61 -3.70
C LEU A 113 9.17 3.73 -4.60
N ARG A 114 8.84 4.88 -4.03
CA ARG A 114 8.36 6.03 -4.82
C ARG A 114 9.38 6.49 -5.84
N ARG A 115 10.64 6.57 -5.44
CA ARG A 115 11.73 7.00 -6.34
C ARG A 115 11.88 6.05 -7.52
N VAL A 116 11.85 4.76 -7.27
CA VAL A 116 11.99 3.75 -8.32
C VAL A 116 10.75 3.72 -9.21
N ALA A 117 9.56 3.74 -8.60
CA ALA A 117 8.30 3.72 -9.33
C ALA A 117 8.13 4.90 -10.27
N ALA A 118 8.70 6.06 -9.92
CA ALA A 118 8.62 7.26 -10.75
C ALA A 118 9.24 7.08 -12.14
N LYS A 119 10.09 6.07 -12.32
CA LYS A 119 10.64 5.73 -13.65
C LYS A 119 9.61 5.08 -14.56
N TYR A 120 8.52 4.56 -14.01
CA TYR A 120 7.52 3.77 -14.73
C TYR A 120 6.16 4.45 -14.80
N ILE A 121 5.77 5.16 -13.74
CA ILE A 121 4.42 5.70 -13.56
C ILE A 121 4.48 6.98 -12.75
N GLU A 122 3.35 7.69 -12.70
CA GLU A 122 3.23 8.82 -11.78
C GLU A 122 3.15 8.30 -10.35
N THR A 123 3.76 9.03 -9.43
CA THR A 123 3.78 8.70 -8.00
C THR A 123 3.47 9.92 -7.16
N THR A 124 2.93 9.67 -5.97
CA THR A 124 2.74 10.68 -4.95
C THR A 124 2.79 10.00 -3.58
N ASP A 125 2.61 10.75 -2.52
CA ASP A 125 2.59 10.22 -1.17
C ASP A 125 1.27 10.58 -0.47
N SER A 126 1.09 10.08 0.76
CA SER A 126 -0.15 10.29 1.49
C SER A 126 -0.39 11.76 1.86
N GLN A 127 0.67 12.53 2.06
CA GLN A 127 0.57 13.93 2.46
C GLN A 127 0.16 14.85 1.32
N HIS A 128 0.37 14.43 0.08
CA HIS A 128 0.07 15.21 -1.11
C HIS A 128 -1.13 14.68 -1.88
N THR A 129 -1.93 13.79 -1.24
CA THR A 129 -3.13 13.23 -1.80
C THR A 129 -4.34 13.75 -1.02
N GLN A 130 -5.34 14.27 -1.73
CA GLN A 130 -6.52 14.87 -1.12
C GLN A 130 -7.76 14.00 -1.35
N PRO A 131 -8.73 14.00 -0.41
CA PRO A 131 -10.03 13.37 -0.64
C PRO A 131 -10.74 14.08 -1.80
N GLN A 132 -11.49 13.32 -2.58
CA GLN A 132 -12.30 13.90 -3.67
C GLN A 132 -13.64 14.40 -3.18
#